data_a11d80400b4ba9371fe90526b1ae07e6
#
_entry.id   a11d80400b4ba9371fe90526b1ae07e6
#
_cell.length_a   1.000
_cell.length_b   1.000
_cell.length_c   1.000
_cell.angle_alpha   90.00
_cell.angle_beta   90.00
_cell.angle_gamma   90.00
#
_symmetry.space_group_name_H-M   'P 1'
#
loop_
_entity.id
_entity.type
_entity.pdbx_description
1 polymer ?
#
loop_
_entity_poly.entity_id
_entity_poly.type
_entity_poly.pdbx_seq_one_letter_code
_entity_poly.pdbx_strand_id
1 'polypeptide(L)'
;TLSGFHYELIEAFARDHGLQAAISPEMSFNKRLEGLADGKYDVIAYGILATSELKDSLLLTTPIVLNKQVLVQRKLENVPDSSLFIKSQLDLAGKTLHVVKGSPSILRIRNLGNEIGDTIYVEEIEKYGPEQLIALVAHGDIDYAVCDESIARTAADSIPQIDINTAISFTQFYSWGVNKQSPILLDSLNTWLDSFKKGKEYKKIYKRYYGKRN
;
A
#
# COMPACT_ATOMS: atom_id res chain seq x y z
N THR A 1 -13.61 -7.95 10.32
CA THR A 1 -13.27 -9.08 9.47
C THR A 1 -12.02 -8.73 8.68
N LEU A 2 -10.99 -9.59 8.71
CA LEU A 2 -9.78 -9.40 7.94
C LEU A 2 -10.07 -9.66 6.46
N SER A 3 -9.54 -8.79 5.59
CA SER A 3 -9.73 -8.91 4.15
C SER A 3 -8.59 -8.19 3.42
N GLY A 4 -8.52 -8.34 2.12
CA GLY A 4 -7.58 -7.66 1.26
C GLY A 4 -6.76 -8.62 0.40
N PHE A 5 -6.09 -8.07 -0.60
CA PHE A 5 -5.31 -8.82 -1.56
C PHE A 5 -4.22 -9.67 -0.90
N HIS A 6 -3.39 -9.05 -0.08
CA HIS A 6 -2.29 -9.76 0.59
C HIS A 6 -2.78 -10.77 1.62
N TYR A 7 -3.88 -10.46 2.30
CA TYR A 7 -4.53 -11.40 3.21
C TYR A 7 -4.97 -12.67 2.50
N GLU A 8 -5.66 -12.54 1.36
CA GLU A 8 -6.11 -13.71 0.59
C GLU A 8 -4.95 -14.53 0.05
N LEU A 9 -3.83 -13.88 -0.33
CA LEU A 9 -2.64 -14.59 -0.80
C LEU A 9 -1.94 -15.38 0.31
N ILE A 10 -1.73 -14.78 1.48
CA ILE A 10 -1.06 -15.50 2.57
C ILE A 10 -1.93 -16.65 3.11
N GLU A 11 -3.24 -16.48 3.12
CA GLU A 11 -4.17 -17.55 3.46
C GLU A 11 -4.07 -18.71 2.45
N ALA A 12 -3.96 -18.41 1.17
CA ALA A 12 -3.79 -19.42 0.12
C ALA A 12 -2.45 -20.17 0.27
N PHE A 13 -1.37 -19.45 0.58
CA PHE A 13 -0.07 -20.07 0.86
C PHE A 13 -0.16 -21.04 2.05
N ALA A 14 -0.74 -20.58 3.14
CA ALA A 14 -0.89 -21.41 4.35
C ALA A 14 -1.73 -22.66 4.05
N ARG A 15 -2.85 -22.49 3.38
CA ARG A 15 -3.71 -23.62 2.97
C ARG A 15 -2.95 -24.65 2.14
N ASP A 16 -2.21 -24.19 1.12
CA ASP A 16 -1.49 -25.07 0.20
C ASP A 16 -0.32 -25.82 0.88
N HIS A 17 0.15 -25.33 2.03
CA HIS A 17 1.22 -25.92 2.81
C HIS A 17 0.74 -26.62 4.09
N GLY A 18 -0.58 -26.75 4.28
CA GLY A 18 -1.13 -27.36 5.50
C GLY A 18 -0.85 -26.56 6.76
N LEU A 19 -0.65 -25.27 6.64
CA LEU A 19 -0.35 -24.35 7.73
C LEU A 19 -1.55 -23.52 8.10
N GLN A 20 -1.55 -22.99 9.30
CA GLN A 20 -2.52 -22.03 9.77
C GLN A 20 -1.84 -20.66 9.90
N ALA A 21 -2.32 -19.66 9.19
CA ALA A 21 -1.79 -18.31 9.27
C ALA A 21 -2.35 -17.60 10.51
N ALA A 22 -1.46 -17.16 11.41
CA ALA A 22 -1.81 -16.28 12.51
C ALA A 22 -1.59 -14.84 12.02
N ILE A 23 -2.68 -14.12 11.79
CA ILE A 23 -2.64 -12.76 11.21
C ILE A 23 -2.74 -11.73 12.33
N SER A 24 -1.74 -10.85 12.39
CA SER A 24 -1.73 -9.70 13.30
C SER A 24 -1.81 -8.42 12.48
N PRO A 25 -2.93 -7.69 12.53
CA PRO A 25 -3.04 -6.39 11.86
C PRO A 25 -2.15 -5.37 12.58
N GLU A 26 -1.06 -4.97 11.95
CA GLU A 26 -0.18 -3.92 12.44
C GLU A 26 -0.10 -2.83 11.39
N MET A 27 -0.56 -1.64 11.72
CA MET A 27 -0.65 -0.53 10.77
C MET A 27 0.67 0.23 10.61
N SER A 28 1.56 0.19 11.61
CA SER A 28 2.85 0.87 11.55
C SER A 28 3.88 0.02 10.80
N PHE A 29 4.45 0.56 9.73
CA PHE A 29 5.51 -0.10 8.98
C PHE A 29 6.75 -0.37 9.84
N ASN A 30 7.14 0.60 10.65
CA ASN A 30 8.29 0.45 11.55
C ASN A 30 8.08 -0.67 12.57
N LYS A 31 6.88 -0.78 13.13
CA LYS A 31 6.54 -1.88 14.06
C LYS A 31 6.49 -3.23 13.36
N ARG A 32 6.09 -3.27 12.09
CA ARG A 32 6.19 -4.50 11.27
C ARG A 32 7.64 -4.94 11.12
N LEU A 33 8.54 -4.03 10.78
CA LEU A 33 9.97 -4.32 10.64
C LEU A 33 10.59 -4.77 11.96
N GLU A 34 10.29 -4.08 13.05
CA GLU A 34 10.77 -4.46 14.39
C GLU A 34 10.28 -5.85 14.77
N GLY A 35 9.00 -6.14 14.59
CA GLY A 35 8.41 -7.45 14.89
C GLY A 35 8.99 -8.56 14.03
N LEU A 36 9.31 -8.27 12.77
CA LEU A 36 9.99 -9.23 11.90
C LEU A 36 11.41 -9.51 12.39
N ALA A 37 12.18 -8.48 12.74
CA ALA A 37 13.55 -8.60 13.26
C ALA A 37 13.58 -9.35 14.59
N ASP A 38 12.62 -9.12 15.46
CA ASP A 38 12.53 -9.75 16.79
C ASP A 38 11.95 -11.17 16.76
N GLY A 39 11.52 -11.64 15.61
CA GLY A 39 10.89 -12.96 15.47
C GLY A 39 9.44 -13.04 15.91
N LYS A 40 8.81 -11.90 16.19
CA LYS A 40 7.37 -11.83 16.48
C LYS A 40 6.53 -12.20 15.26
N TYR A 41 7.00 -11.83 14.08
CA TYR A 41 6.39 -12.17 12.79
C TYR A 41 7.38 -12.98 11.96
N ASP A 42 6.87 -13.90 11.15
CA ASP A 42 7.65 -14.67 10.18
C ASP A 42 7.66 -13.97 8.81
N VAL A 43 6.57 -13.33 8.46
CA VAL A 43 6.36 -12.68 7.16
C VAL A 43 5.62 -11.36 7.35
N ILE A 44 6.05 -10.34 6.64
CA ILE A 44 5.24 -9.16 6.41
C ILE A 44 4.49 -9.38 5.10
N ALA A 45 3.22 -9.79 5.18
CA ALA A 45 2.36 -10.02 4.04
C ALA A 45 1.68 -8.72 3.62
N TYR A 46 2.48 -7.76 3.21
CA TYR A 46 2.07 -6.45 2.73
C TYR A 46 3.03 -6.00 1.64
N GLY A 47 2.56 -5.17 0.72
CA GLY A 47 3.38 -4.72 -0.40
C GLY A 47 4.52 -3.80 0.04
N ILE A 48 5.74 -4.31 -0.03
CA ILE A 48 6.96 -3.57 0.29
C ILE A 48 7.69 -3.25 -1.01
N LEU A 49 8.03 -1.97 -1.18
CA LEU A 49 8.89 -1.53 -2.26
C LEU A 49 10.35 -1.83 -1.89
N ALA A 50 11.06 -2.55 -2.76
CA ALA A 50 12.46 -2.89 -2.54
C ALA A 50 13.34 -1.62 -2.60
N THR A 51 13.91 -1.25 -1.48
CA THR A 51 14.93 -0.20 -1.37
C THR A 51 16.25 -0.80 -0.88
N SER A 52 17.36 -0.11 -1.15
CA SER A 52 18.68 -0.58 -0.70
C SER A 52 18.74 -0.72 0.83
N GLU A 53 18.11 0.20 1.56
CA GLU A 53 18.06 0.16 3.03
C GLU A 53 17.33 -1.07 3.56
N LEU A 54 16.21 -1.42 2.95
CA LEU A 54 15.41 -2.58 3.38
C LEU A 54 16.09 -3.90 3.11
N LYS A 55 16.87 -4.01 2.03
CA LYS A 55 17.62 -5.24 1.70
C LYS A 55 18.61 -5.64 2.77
N ASP A 56 19.11 -4.70 3.55
CA ASP A 56 20.00 -4.97 4.67
C ASP A 56 19.27 -5.47 5.92
N SER A 57 17.98 -5.19 6.04
CA SER A 57 17.16 -5.46 7.22
C SER A 57 16.32 -6.74 7.12
N LEU A 58 15.97 -7.16 5.90
CA LEU A 58 15.08 -8.30 5.68
C LEU A 58 15.35 -8.95 4.31
N LEU A 59 14.78 -10.14 4.12
CA LEU A 59 14.73 -10.79 2.81
C LEU A 59 13.43 -10.40 2.13
N LEU A 60 13.48 -10.18 0.82
CA LEU A 60 12.31 -9.86 0.01
C LEU A 60 11.96 -11.04 -0.90
N THR A 61 10.68 -11.34 -0.99
CA THR A 61 10.18 -12.34 -1.95
C THR A 61 10.36 -11.85 -3.40
N THR A 62 10.19 -12.74 -4.36
CA THR A 62 9.92 -12.33 -5.73
C THR A 62 8.70 -11.41 -5.77
N PRO A 63 8.57 -10.54 -6.76
CA PRO A 63 7.45 -9.60 -6.81
C PRO A 63 6.09 -10.28 -6.70
N ILE A 64 5.27 -9.76 -5.80
CA ILE A 64 3.89 -10.23 -5.58
C ILE A 64 2.95 -9.58 -6.59
N VAL A 65 3.10 -8.28 -6.77
CA VAL A 65 2.17 -7.47 -7.56
C VAL A 65 2.82 -6.17 -8.01
N LEU A 66 2.36 -5.65 -9.14
CA LEU A 66 2.60 -4.27 -9.54
C LEU A 66 1.57 -3.38 -8.85
N ASN A 67 2.04 -2.28 -8.29
CA ASN A 67 1.18 -1.30 -7.62
C ASN A 67 1.80 0.09 -7.73
N LYS A 68 1.04 1.10 -7.34
CA LYS A 68 1.50 2.48 -7.26
C LYS A 68 0.83 3.19 -6.09
N GLN A 69 1.40 4.33 -5.71
CA GLN A 69 0.81 5.23 -4.74
C GLN A 69 -0.08 6.24 -5.48
N VAL A 70 -1.25 6.50 -4.95
CA VAL A 70 -2.21 7.45 -5.52
C VAL A 70 -2.62 8.50 -4.49
N LEU A 71 -2.97 9.67 -5.01
CA LEU A 71 -3.62 10.72 -4.22
C LEU A 71 -5.09 10.36 -4.04
N VAL A 72 -5.57 10.50 -2.82
CA VAL A 72 -7.00 10.43 -2.49
C VAL A 72 -7.47 11.83 -2.16
N GLN A 73 -8.47 12.33 -2.88
CA GLN A 73 -9.08 13.64 -2.67
C GLN A 73 -10.58 13.54 -2.93
N ARG A 74 -11.33 14.56 -2.52
CA ARG A 74 -12.75 14.64 -2.91
C ARG A 74 -12.86 14.96 -4.39
N LYS A 75 -13.89 14.42 -5.05
CA LYS A 75 -14.22 14.77 -6.44
C LYS A 75 -14.48 16.27 -6.55
N LEU A 76 -14.25 16.82 -7.75
CA LEU A 76 -14.38 18.24 -8.03
C LEU A 76 -15.74 18.80 -7.60
N GLU A 77 -16.83 18.07 -7.83
CA GLU A 77 -18.18 18.45 -7.43
C GLU A 77 -18.41 18.48 -5.90
N ASN A 78 -17.51 17.85 -5.14
CA ASN A 78 -17.63 17.71 -3.68
C ASN A 78 -16.63 18.59 -2.90
N VAL A 79 -15.82 19.40 -3.58
CA VAL A 79 -14.92 20.35 -2.91
C VAL A 79 -15.57 21.72 -2.83
N PRO A 80 -15.39 22.44 -1.71
CA PRO A 80 -15.97 23.79 -1.56
C PRO A 80 -15.32 24.83 -2.46
N ASP A 81 -14.07 24.60 -2.85
CA ASP A 81 -13.29 25.49 -3.71
C ASP A 81 -12.57 24.64 -4.76
N SER A 82 -12.86 24.90 -6.04
CA SER A 82 -12.28 24.15 -7.16
C SER A 82 -10.75 24.26 -7.24
N SER A 83 -10.14 25.28 -6.65
CA SER A 83 -8.68 25.43 -6.57
C SER A 83 -8.03 24.37 -5.68
N LEU A 84 -8.79 23.72 -4.80
CA LEU A 84 -8.31 22.62 -3.97
C LEU A 84 -8.20 21.31 -4.75
N PHE A 85 -8.88 21.19 -5.89
CA PHE A 85 -8.85 19.96 -6.66
C PHE A 85 -7.54 19.83 -7.45
N ILE A 86 -6.82 18.73 -7.20
CA ILE A 86 -5.54 18.42 -7.83
C ILE A 86 -5.80 17.73 -9.17
N LYS A 87 -5.36 18.34 -10.26
CA LYS A 87 -5.47 17.78 -11.62
C LYS A 87 -4.16 17.13 -12.08
N SER A 88 -3.04 17.64 -11.61
CA SER A 88 -1.71 17.13 -11.94
C SER A 88 -0.78 17.23 -10.75
N GLN A 89 0.37 16.56 -10.84
CA GLN A 89 1.37 16.57 -9.76
C GLN A 89 1.89 17.99 -9.46
N LEU A 90 1.89 18.89 -10.43
CA LEU A 90 2.32 20.28 -10.23
C LEU A 90 1.42 21.04 -9.25
N ASP A 91 0.15 20.68 -9.19
CA ASP A 91 -0.82 21.32 -8.28
C ASP A 91 -0.57 20.96 -6.80
N LEU A 92 0.31 19.99 -6.54
CA LEU A 92 0.65 19.56 -5.18
C LEU A 92 1.59 20.53 -4.46
N ALA A 93 2.17 21.48 -5.17
CA ALA A 93 3.05 22.49 -4.59
C ALA A 93 2.36 23.21 -3.42
N GLY A 94 3.00 23.19 -2.25
CA GLY A 94 2.48 23.84 -1.04
C GLY A 94 1.33 23.09 -0.34
N LYS A 95 0.90 21.96 -0.84
CA LYS A 95 -0.16 21.15 -0.23
C LYS A 95 0.39 20.24 0.86
N THR A 96 -0.48 19.83 1.78
CA THR A 96 -0.18 18.87 2.84
C THR A 96 -0.85 17.54 2.53
N LEU A 97 -0.04 16.49 2.38
CA LEU A 97 -0.53 15.14 2.13
C LEU A 97 -0.45 14.32 3.42
N HIS A 98 -1.54 13.65 3.77
CA HIS A 98 -1.63 12.82 4.96
C HIS A 98 -1.30 11.36 4.59
N VAL A 99 -0.44 10.74 5.36
CA VAL A 99 -0.01 9.36 5.19
C VAL A 99 -0.02 8.63 6.52
N VAL A 100 -0.09 7.32 6.50
CA VAL A 100 0.14 6.51 7.69
C VAL A 100 1.59 6.67 8.13
N LYS A 101 1.83 6.77 9.43
CA LYS A 101 3.18 6.91 10.00
C LYS A 101 4.10 5.81 9.48
N GLY A 102 5.31 6.21 9.06
CA GLY A 102 6.31 5.31 8.50
C GLY A 102 6.01 4.80 7.09
N SER A 103 5.02 5.40 6.40
CA SER A 103 4.66 5.01 5.04
C SER A 103 5.84 5.16 4.08
N PRO A 104 6.05 4.17 3.19
CA PRO A 104 7.05 4.29 2.11
C PRO A 104 6.78 5.46 1.16
N SER A 105 5.54 5.96 1.12
CA SER A 105 5.15 7.11 0.29
C SER A 105 5.88 8.40 0.67
N ILE A 106 6.37 8.52 1.90
CA ILE A 106 7.02 9.75 2.41
C ILE A 106 8.22 10.12 1.56
N LEU A 107 9.10 9.16 1.28
CA LEU A 107 10.28 9.38 0.44
C LEU A 107 9.87 9.78 -0.98
N ARG A 108 8.86 9.12 -1.53
CA ARG A 108 8.36 9.43 -2.88
C ARG A 108 7.78 10.84 -2.95
N ILE A 109 7.00 11.24 -1.95
CA ILE A 109 6.43 12.60 -1.90
C ILE A 109 7.55 13.65 -1.82
N ARG A 110 8.57 13.40 -1.02
CA ARG A 110 9.73 14.30 -0.91
C ARG A 110 10.44 14.43 -2.26
N ASN A 111 10.70 13.32 -2.93
CA ASN A 111 11.33 13.31 -4.25
C ASN A 111 10.47 14.03 -5.29
N LEU A 112 9.16 13.85 -5.24
CA LEU A 112 8.21 14.54 -6.12
C LEU A 112 8.27 16.06 -5.91
N GLY A 113 8.35 16.53 -4.66
CA GLY A 113 8.57 17.94 -4.35
C GLY A 113 9.83 18.49 -5.00
N ASN A 114 10.94 17.74 -4.92
CA ASN A 114 12.18 18.12 -5.58
C ASN A 114 12.03 18.18 -7.11
N GLU A 115 11.32 17.21 -7.70
CA GLU A 115 11.08 17.16 -9.15
C GLU A 115 10.26 18.35 -9.64
N ILE A 116 9.23 18.77 -8.91
CA ILE A 116 8.38 19.91 -9.28
C ILE A 116 8.98 21.26 -8.86
N GLY A 117 10.08 21.26 -8.11
CA GLY A 117 10.76 22.47 -7.67
C GLY A 117 10.04 23.24 -6.56
N ASP A 118 9.23 22.56 -5.75
CA ASP A 118 8.48 23.16 -4.66
C ASP A 118 8.32 22.16 -3.51
N THR A 119 7.89 22.67 -2.35
CA THR A 119 7.68 21.84 -1.18
C THR A 119 6.28 21.22 -1.20
N ILE A 120 6.23 19.90 -1.00
CA ILE A 120 5.02 19.18 -0.67
C ILE A 120 5.16 18.75 0.79
N TYR A 121 4.21 19.15 1.63
CA TYR A 121 4.24 18.84 3.06
C TYR A 121 3.64 17.47 3.31
N VAL A 122 4.18 16.76 4.30
CA VAL A 122 3.68 15.45 4.71
C VAL A 122 3.29 15.51 6.17
N GLU A 123 2.09 15.05 6.48
CA GLU A 123 1.65 14.83 7.86
C GLU A 123 1.44 13.33 8.08
N GLU A 124 2.22 12.76 9.00
CA GLU A 124 2.14 11.36 9.36
C GLU A 124 1.08 11.15 10.43
N ILE A 125 0.16 10.23 10.19
CA ILE A 125 -0.91 9.90 11.12
C ILE A 125 -0.62 8.54 11.75
N GLU A 126 -0.45 8.53 13.06
CA GLU A 126 -0.12 7.34 13.82
C GLU A 126 -1.36 6.53 14.23
N LYS A 127 -2.48 7.21 14.42
CA LYS A 127 -3.69 6.65 15.02
C LYS A 127 -4.53 5.81 14.06
N TYR A 128 -4.45 6.07 12.76
CA TYR A 128 -5.34 5.51 11.75
C TYR A 128 -4.59 4.78 10.66
N GLY A 129 -5.24 3.74 10.08
CA GLY A 129 -4.79 3.10 8.86
C GLY A 129 -5.26 3.86 7.60
N PRO A 130 -4.88 3.37 6.40
CA PRO A 130 -5.21 4.08 5.15
C PRO A 130 -6.70 4.20 4.90
N GLU A 131 -7.51 3.21 5.27
CA GLU A 131 -8.96 3.24 5.09
C GLU A 131 -9.62 4.36 5.91
N GLN A 132 -9.14 4.58 7.13
CA GLN A 132 -9.63 5.67 7.98
C GLN A 132 -9.21 7.03 7.44
N LEU A 133 -7.99 7.15 6.87
CA LEU A 133 -7.56 8.38 6.23
C LEU A 133 -8.44 8.72 5.03
N ILE A 134 -8.81 7.73 4.23
CA ILE A 134 -9.73 7.90 3.10
C ILE A 134 -11.09 8.41 3.56
N ALA A 135 -11.60 7.86 4.66
CA ALA A 135 -12.86 8.32 5.27
C ALA A 135 -12.77 9.79 5.72
N LEU A 136 -11.65 10.20 6.32
CA LEU A 136 -11.43 11.60 6.71
C LEU A 136 -11.41 12.54 5.50
N VAL A 137 -10.82 12.10 4.38
CA VAL A 137 -10.85 12.86 3.12
C VAL A 137 -12.30 13.03 2.64
N ALA A 138 -13.05 11.95 2.59
CA ALA A 138 -14.43 11.96 2.12
C ALA A 138 -15.32 12.89 2.97
N HIS A 139 -15.09 12.91 4.28
CA HIS A 139 -15.81 13.80 5.20
C HIS A 139 -15.37 15.27 5.15
N GLY A 140 -14.20 15.55 4.59
CA GLY A 140 -13.65 16.91 4.54
C GLY A 140 -12.83 17.31 5.76
N ASP A 141 -12.51 16.38 6.64
CA ASP A 141 -11.64 16.64 7.81
C ASP A 141 -10.19 16.88 7.39
N ILE A 142 -9.76 16.20 6.34
CA ILE A 142 -8.49 16.44 5.64
C ILE A 142 -8.76 16.52 4.14
N ASP A 143 -7.88 17.18 3.40
CA ASP A 143 -8.07 17.38 1.97
C ASP A 143 -7.41 16.30 1.12
N TYR A 144 -6.24 15.80 1.53
CA TYR A 144 -5.42 14.90 0.73
C TYR A 144 -4.83 13.78 1.57
N ALA A 145 -4.95 12.55 1.07
CA ALA A 145 -4.24 11.40 1.60
C ALA A 145 -3.51 10.67 0.47
N VAL A 146 -2.50 9.89 0.81
CA VAL A 146 -1.77 9.06 -0.14
C VAL A 146 -1.75 7.63 0.39
N CYS A 147 -2.10 6.69 -0.48
CA CYS A 147 -2.07 5.26 -0.16
C CYS A 147 -1.90 4.41 -1.43
N ASP A 148 -1.82 3.11 -1.24
CA ASP A 148 -1.78 2.14 -2.33
C ASP A 148 -3.04 2.22 -3.19
N GLU A 149 -2.88 2.15 -4.51
CA GLU A 149 -3.99 2.19 -5.46
C GLU A 149 -5.04 1.12 -5.17
N SER A 150 -4.63 -0.10 -4.79
CA SER A 150 -5.57 -1.18 -4.49
C SER A 150 -6.49 -0.85 -3.32
N ILE A 151 -5.95 -0.24 -2.28
CA ILE A 151 -6.72 0.20 -1.11
C ILE A 151 -7.69 1.32 -1.51
N ALA A 152 -7.19 2.29 -2.27
CA ALA A 152 -7.98 3.42 -2.75
C ALA A 152 -9.13 2.97 -3.66
N ARG A 153 -8.89 2.02 -4.55
CA ARG A 153 -9.94 1.45 -5.44
C ARG A 153 -11.04 0.76 -4.65
N THR A 154 -10.66 -0.09 -3.70
CA THR A 154 -11.64 -0.78 -2.85
C THR A 154 -12.48 0.22 -2.06
N ALA A 155 -11.85 1.24 -1.48
CA ALA A 155 -12.55 2.28 -0.74
C ALA A 155 -13.49 3.09 -1.64
N ALA A 156 -13.07 3.42 -2.86
CA ALA A 156 -13.87 4.22 -3.78
C ALA A 156 -15.14 3.51 -4.25
N ASP A 157 -15.19 2.18 -4.20
CA ASP A 157 -16.41 1.42 -4.47
C ASP A 157 -17.51 1.70 -3.43
N SER A 158 -17.12 1.94 -2.18
CA SER A 158 -18.03 2.25 -1.08
C SER A 158 -18.19 3.74 -0.82
N ILE A 159 -17.24 4.54 -1.27
CA ILE A 159 -17.17 5.99 -1.02
C ILE A 159 -17.06 6.71 -2.37
N PRO A 160 -18.18 6.93 -3.06
CA PRO A 160 -18.16 7.51 -4.41
C PRO A 160 -17.73 8.98 -4.47
N GLN A 161 -17.59 9.65 -3.32
CA GLN A 161 -17.19 11.06 -3.24
C GLN A 161 -15.72 11.31 -3.52
N ILE A 162 -14.89 10.26 -3.52
CA ILE A 162 -13.43 10.41 -3.68
C ILE A 162 -12.98 10.23 -5.13
N ASP A 163 -11.91 10.94 -5.47
CA ASP A 163 -11.16 10.82 -6.71
C ASP A 163 -9.78 10.22 -6.39
N ILE A 164 -9.36 9.26 -7.20
CA ILE A 164 -8.08 8.54 -7.03
C ILE A 164 -7.26 8.51 -8.33
N ASN A 165 -7.51 9.44 -9.23
CA ASN A 165 -6.94 9.44 -10.58
C ASN A 165 -5.53 10.04 -10.68
N THR A 166 -5.07 10.75 -9.65
CA THR A 166 -3.74 11.37 -9.66
C THR A 166 -2.71 10.43 -9.03
N ALA A 167 -1.77 9.95 -9.83
CA ALA A 167 -0.68 9.10 -9.35
C ALA A 167 0.37 9.93 -8.62
N ILE A 168 0.88 9.40 -7.52
CA ILE A 168 2.01 9.96 -6.76
C ILE A 168 3.31 9.27 -7.16
N SER A 169 3.26 7.97 -7.45
CA SER A 169 4.40 7.21 -7.90
C SER A 169 4.14 6.54 -9.25
N PHE A 170 5.22 6.11 -9.89
CA PHE A 170 5.13 5.17 -11.00
C PHE A 170 4.65 3.80 -10.48
N THR A 171 4.13 2.98 -11.40
CA THR A 171 3.85 1.58 -11.12
C THR A 171 5.16 0.85 -10.86
N GLN A 172 5.23 0.14 -9.73
CA GLN A 172 6.43 -0.55 -9.27
C GLN A 172 6.09 -1.94 -8.76
N PHE A 173 7.10 -2.81 -8.68
CA PHE A 173 6.97 -4.13 -8.09
C PHE A 173 6.98 -4.04 -6.57
N TYR A 174 6.04 -4.75 -5.94
CA TYR A 174 5.94 -4.88 -4.49
C TYR A 174 6.14 -6.33 -4.08
N SER A 175 6.92 -6.54 -3.03
CA SER A 175 7.28 -7.85 -2.48
C SER A 175 6.84 -7.97 -1.03
N TRP A 176 6.82 -9.19 -0.50
CA TRP A 176 6.69 -9.43 0.94
C TRP A 176 8.06 -9.49 1.60
N GLY A 177 8.10 -9.20 2.90
CA GLY A 177 9.30 -9.29 3.71
C GLY A 177 9.35 -10.55 4.54
N VAL A 178 10.54 -11.16 4.63
CA VAL A 178 10.81 -12.36 5.44
C VAL A 178 12.01 -12.09 6.30
N ASN A 179 12.02 -12.66 7.51
CA ASN A 179 13.16 -12.54 8.43
C ASN A 179 14.44 -13.06 7.76
N LYS A 180 15.54 -12.35 7.93
CA LYS A 180 16.85 -12.71 7.39
C LYS A 180 17.32 -14.12 7.80
N GLN A 181 16.88 -14.60 8.96
CA GLN A 181 17.22 -15.90 9.47
C GLN A 181 16.33 -17.03 8.92
N SER A 182 15.43 -16.72 7.99
CA SER A 182 14.46 -17.65 7.44
C SER A 182 14.54 -17.81 5.92
N PRO A 183 15.74 -18.16 5.36
CA PRO A 183 15.90 -18.32 3.92
C PRO A 183 15.08 -19.50 3.36
N ILE A 184 14.82 -20.53 4.17
CA ILE A 184 14.00 -21.69 3.76
C ILE A 184 12.56 -21.26 3.55
N LEU A 185 12.00 -20.41 4.42
CA LEU A 185 10.67 -19.87 4.27
C LEU A 185 10.59 -18.99 3.01
N LEU A 186 11.61 -18.17 2.76
CA LEU A 186 11.70 -17.38 1.54
C LEU A 186 11.63 -18.27 0.28
N ASP A 187 12.41 -19.33 0.24
CA ASP A 187 12.44 -20.26 -0.90
C ASP A 187 11.06 -20.91 -1.11
N SER A 188 10.40 -21.30 -0.04
CA SER A 188 9.05 -21.88 -0.09
C SER A 188 8.03 -20.89 -0.63
N LEU A 189 8.09 -19.66 -0.17
CA LEU A 189 7.22 -18.59 -0.65
C LEU A 189 7.46 -18.30 -2.13
N ASN A 190 8.72 -18.16 -2.54
CA ASN A 190 9.07 -17.87 -3.94
C ASN A 190 8.64 -19.00 -4.88
N THR A 191 8.87 -20.24 -4.50
CA THR A 191 8.47 -21.41 -5.30
C THR A 191 6.94 -21.47 -5.44
N TRP A 192 6.23 -21.24 -4.34
CA TRP A 192 4.77 -21.20 -4.36
C TRP A 192 4.24 -20.05 -5.23
N LEU A 193 4.82 -18.85 -5.11
CA LEU A 193 4.41 -17.69 -5.89
C LEU A 193 4.58 -17.91 -7.39
N ASP A 194 5.70 -18.49 -7.82
CA ASP A 194 5.95 -18.77 -9.24
C ASP A 194 4.85 -19.61 -9.86
N SER A 195 4.38 -20.60 -9.14
CA SER A 195 3.31 -21.48 -9.56
C SER A 195 1.93 -20.84 -9.39
N PHE A 196 1.66 -20.27 -8.22
CA PHE A 196 0.37 -19.72 -7.85
C PHE A 196 -0.05 -18.55 -8.74
N LYS A 197 0.88 -17.66 -9.10
CA LYS A 197 0.59 -16.51 -9.97
C LYS A 197 0.13 -16.90 -11.37
N LYS A 198 0.44 -18.09 -11.82
CA LYS A 198 -0.01 -18.62 -13.12
C LYS A 198 -1.40 -19.25 -13.08
N GLY A 199 -1.91 -19.51 -11.88
CA GLY A 199 -3.16 -20.23 -11.67
C GLY A 199 -4.40 -19.35 -11.70
N LYS A 200 -5.54 -20.01 -11.76
CA LYS A 200 -6.86 -19.35 -11.82
C LYS A 200 -7.21 -18.61 -10.54
N GLU A 201 -6.79 -19.15 -9.40
CA GLU A 201 -7.10 -18.55 -8.09
C GLU A 201 -6.44 -17.18 -7.93
N TYR A 202 -5.15 -17.07 -8.28
CA TYR A 202 -4.47 -15.77 -8.28
C TYR A 202 -5.16 -14.76 -9.20
N LYS A 203 -5.54 -15.20 -10.40
CA LYS A 203 -6.22 -14.32 -11.36
C LYS A 203 -7.54 -13.78 -10.82
N LYS A 204 -8.31 -14.63 -10.12
CA LYS A 204 -9.56 -14.20 -9.46
C LYS A 204 -9.30 -13.18 -8.35
N ILE A 205 -8.31 -13.45 -7.48
CA ILE A 205 -7.93 -12.55 -6.40
C ILE A 205 -7.43 -11.21 -6.99
N TYR A 206 -6.53 -11.29 -7.97
CA TYR A 206 -6.00 -10.10 -8.64
C TYR A 206 -7.11 -9.25 -9.25
N LYS A 207 -8.03 -9.87 -9.98
CA LYS A 207 -9.16 -9.17 -10.61
C LYS A 207 -10.05 -8.47 -9.59
N ARG A 208 -10.24 -9.06 -8.41
CA ARG A 208 -11.08 -8.49 -7.35
C ARG A 208 -10.53 -7.16 -6.84
N TYR A 209 -9.22 -7.03 -6.74
CA TYR A 209 -8.57 -5.85 -6.14
C TYR A 209 -7.93 -4.89 -7.15
N TYR A 210 -7.52 -5.38 -8.31
CA TYR A 210 -6.80 -4.62 -9.33
C TYR A 210 -7.48 -4.62 -10.70
N GLY A 211 -8.58 -5.33 -10.84
CA GLY A 211 -9.32 -5.40 -12.11
C GLY A 211 -9.91 -4.05 -12.51
N LYS A 212 -10.16 -3.90 -13.81
CA LYS A 212 -10.85 -2.71 -14.32
C LYS A 212 -12.26 -2.64 -13.74
N ARG A 213 -12.67 -1.46 -13.31
CA ARG A 213 -14.05 -1.17 -12.96
C ARG A 213 -14.86 -1.05 -14.24
N ASN A 214 -16.02 -1.69 -14.27
CA ASN A 214 -17.03 -1.46 -15.30
C ASN A 214 -17.84 -0.21 -14.96
#